data_e209ed4b7f1b3f3836bbdefc714aede9
#
_entry.id   e209ed4b7f1b3f3836bbdefc714aede9
#
_cell.length_a   1.000
_cell.length_b   1.000
_cell.length_c   1.000
_cell.angle_alpha   90.00
_cell.angle_beta   90.00
_cell.angle_gamma   90.00
#
_symmetry.space_group_name_H-M   'P 1'
#
loop_
_entity.id
_entity.type
_entity.pdbx_description
1 polymer ?
#
loop_
_entity_poly.entity_id
_entity_poly.type
_entity_poly.pdbx_seq_one_letter_code
_entity_poly.pdbx_strand_id
1 'polypeptide(L)'
;MPIQLTNDIIIKKLVSRIITNKNKGGYTPMLATILIDNIACGELKGEWGLSIYIEYNGKNILLDTGASDLFAKNAQKLEKSIESVDYAVLSHAHYDHSDSMATFFNLNDHAPFFLREGCQENCYAKKWIFHKYIGLPKHILTDYRDRIIYTDGDYEIIPGVYLIPHKTPNLKMVGKRESMYRKEHHRWIYDDFSHEQSLVFRTQKGLVIFNSCCHGGVANIINEVGATFPTEKVYGIIGGFHLFNKSEEEIKNVIQQIKDTGIHYVC
;
A
#
# COMPACT_ATOMS: atom_id res chain seq x y z
N MET A 1 -3.84 -14.19 27.25
CA MET A 1 -5.02 -13.32 27.31
C MET A 1 -5.41 -13.00 25.88
N PRO A 2 -6.66 -13.25 25.45
CA PRO A 2 -7.08 -12.84 24.13
C PRO A 2 -7.03 -11.32 24.06
N ILE A 3 -6.49 -10.78 22.96
CA ILE A 3 -6.57 -9.36 22.64
C ILE A 3 -8.04 -9.08 22.47
N GLN A 4 -8.64 -8.40 23.43
CA GLN A 4 -9.99 -7.90 23.36
C GLN A 4 -9.98 -6.77 22.34
N LEU A 5 -10.27 -7.11 21.08
CA LEU A 5 -10.66 -6.13 20.09
C LEU A 5 -11.94 -5.49 20.65
N THR A 6 -11.85 -4.24 21.07
CA THR A 6 -13.01 -3.47 21.52
C THR A 6 -14.03 -3.44 20.39
N ASN A 7 -15.28 -3.75 20.71
CA ASN A 7 -16.42 -3.94 19.81
C ASN A 7 -16.83 -2.73 18.97
N ASP A 8 -15.97 -1.73 18.81
CA ASP A 8 -16.27 -0.50 18.07
C ASP A 8 -15.76 -0.51 16.61
N ILE A 9 -15.16 -1.62 16.17
CA ILE A 9 -14.81 -1.83 14.77
C ILE A 9 -15.69 -2.95 14.24
N ILE A 10 -16.92 -2.60 13.88
CA ILE A 10 -17.78 -3.48 13.10
C ILE A 10 -17.20 -3.51 11.68
N ILE A 11 -16.47 -4.58 11.34
CA ILE A 11 -16.20 -4.97 9.96
C ILE A 11 -17.54 -5.39 9.32
N LYS A 12 -18.41 -4.44 9.08
CA LYS A 12 -19.55 -4.61 8.19
C LYS A 12 -19.09 -4.11 6.83
N LYS A 13 -18.79 -5.05 5.93
CA LYS A 13 -18.41 -4.82 4.53
C LYS A 13 -17.20 -3.90 4.39
N LEU A 14 -16.01 -4.43 4.21
CA LEU A 14 -14.78 -3.82 3.63
C LEU A 14 -14.67 -2.27 3.62
N VAL A 15 -15.26 -1.61 4.61
CA VAL A 15 -15.17 -0.18 4.84
C VAL A 15 -14.59 0.02 6.23
N SER A 16 -13.28 0.12 6.36
CA SER A 16 -12.73 0.64 7.60
C SER A 16 -12.96 2.15 7.66
N ARG A 17 -13.99 2.55 8.41
CA ARG A 17 -14.26 3.95 8.71
C ARG A 17 -13.32 4.40 9.81
N ILE A 18 -12.22 5.06 9.47
CA ILE A 18 -11.52 5.90 10.44
C ILE A 18 -12.30 7.20 10.54
N ILE A 19 -13.37 7.19 11.37
CA ILE A 19 -14.17 8.38 11.61
C ILE A 19 -13.41 9.26 12.58
N THR A 20 -12.83 10.34 12.10
CA THR A 20 -12.54 11.49 12.95
C THR A 20 -13.82 12.32 13.06
N ASN A 21 -14.44 12.33 14.24
CA ASN A 21 -15.65 13.12 14.47
C ASN A 21 -15.47 14.57 14.04
N LYS A 22 -16.49 15.10 13.36
CA LYS A 22 -16.59 16.53 13.02
C LYS A 22 -16.66 17.32 14.35
N ASN A 23 -15.51 17.70 14.89
CA ASN A 23 -15.43 18.62 16.02
C ASN A 23 -14.83 19.94 15.54
N LYS A 24 -15.42 21.01 16.00
CA LYS A 24 -15.21 22.48 15.90
C LYS A 24 -13.88 23.06 15.33
N GLY A 25 -13.10 22.29 14.55
CA GLY A 25 -11.81 22.68 13.95
C GLY A 25 -11.67 22.42 12.45
N GLY A 26 -12.73 22.05 11.72
CA GLY A 26 -12.70 22.07 10.24
C GLY A 26 -12.01 20.88 9.55
N TYR A 27 -11.65 19.81 10.25
CA TYR A 27 -11.03 18.64 9.62
C TYR A 27 -12.09 17.68 9.04
N THR A 28 -11.89 17.29 7.78
CA THR A 28 -12.71 16.28 7.12
C THR A 28 -12.30 14.88 7.61
N PRO A 29 -13.24 13.98 7.87
CA PRO A 29 -12.91 12.61 8.23
C PRO A 29 -12.20 11.91 7.07
N MET A 30 -11.21 11.07 7.37
CA MET A 30 -10.62 10.14 6.40
C MET A 30 -11.50 8.89 6.31
N LEU A 31 -11.83 8.47 5.09
CA LEU A 31 -12.53 7.23 4.83
C LEU A 31 -11.71 6.36 3.88
N ALA A 32 -11.34 5.17 4.31
CA ALA A 32 -10.68 4.18 3.46
C ALA A 32 -11.67 3.06 3.11
N THR A 33 -11.80 2.78 1.82
CA THR A 33 -12.65 1.72 1.27
C THR A 33 -11.75 0.72 0.55
N ILE A 34 -11.68 -0.51 1.05
CA ILE A 34 -10.91 -1.58 0.42
C ILE A 34 -11.68 -2.09 -0.80
N LEU A 35 -11.10 -1.93 -1.98
CA LEU A 35 -11.67 -2.39 -3.24
C LEU A 35 -11.24 -3.83 -3.55
N ILE A 36 -10.00 -4.17 -3.26
CA ILE A 36 -9.41 -5.51 -3.44
C ILE A 36 -8.73 -5.95 -2.16
N ASP A 37 -8.96 -7.19 -1.81
CA ASP A 37 -8.26 -7.95 -0.77
C ASP A 37 -8.26 -9.43 -1.20
N ASN A 38 -7.35 -10.22 -0.65
CA ASN A 38 -7.25 -11.67 -0.85
C ASN A 38 -8.51 -12.42 -0.42
N ILE A 39 -9.31 -11.82 0.45
CA ILE A 39 -10.52 -12.43 1.05
C ILE A 39 -11.76 -11.76 0.49
N ALA A 40 -12.63 -12.57 -0.14
CA ALA A 40 -13.94 -12.12 -0.59
C ALA A 40 -14.84 -11.74 0.61
N CYS A 41 -15.65 -10.69 0.47
CA CYS A 41 -16.55 -10.24 1.52
C CYS A 41 -17.93 -9.85 0.98
N GLY A 42 -18.96 -10.53 1.43
CA GLY A 42 -20.33 -10.32 0.97
C GLY A 42 -20.45 -10.59 -0.54
N GLU A 43 -20.92 -9.58 -1.30
CA GLU A 43 -21.03 -9.66 -2.76
C GLU A 43 -19.76 -9.26 -3.51
N LEU A 44 -18.73 -8.80 -2.78
CA LEU A 44 -17.46 -8.43 -3.36
C LEU A 44 -16.60 -9.66 -3.57
N LYS A 45 -15.99 -9.74 -4.73
CA LYS A 45 -15.01 -10.78 -5.03
C LYS A 45 -13.63 -10.33 -4.52
N GLY A 46 -12.85 -11.27 -4.02
CA GLY A 46 -11.44 -11.08 -3.69
C GLY A 46 -10.55 -11.61 -4.81
N GLU A 47 -9.33 -11.11 -4.85
CA GLU A 47 -8.22 -11.65 -5.64
C GLU A 47 -6.92 -11.39 -4.88
N TRP A 48 -5.85 -12.06 -5.28
CA TRP A 48 -4.55 -11.83 -4.70
C TRP A 48 -4.06 -10.41 -5.03
N GLY A 49 -3.78 -9.62 -3.98
CA GLY A 49 -3.38 -8.22 -4.09
C GLY A 49 -4.19 -7.28 -3.22
N LEU A 50 -3.99 -5.99 -3.39
CA LEU A 50 -4.69 -4.96 -2.64
C LEU A 50 -5.03 -3.77 -3.56
N SER A 51 -6.17 -3.13 -3.29
CA SER A 51 -6.52 -1.80 -3.81
C SER A 51 -7.39 -1.09 -2.80
N ILE A 52 -7.06 0.18 -2.48
CA ILE A 52 -7.76 0.97 -1.47
C ILE A 52 -8.13 2.34 -2.06
N TYR A 53 -9.41 2.69 -1.97
CA TYR A 53 -9.93 4.02 -2.29
C TYR A 53 -10.00 4.84 -1.00
N ILE A 54 -9.33 6.00 -0.97
CA ILE A 54 -9.18 6.82 0.23
C ILE A 54 -9.74 8.21 -0.03
N GLU A 55 -10.72 8.60 0.76
CA GLU A 55 -11.30 9.95 0.76
C GLU A 55 -10.66 10.75 1.90
N TYR A 56 -9.98 11.84 1.58
CA TYR A 56 -9.27 12.67 2.55
C TYR A 56 -9.29 14.13 2.13
N ASN A 57 -9.79 15.01 3.02
CA ASN A 57 -9.86 16.47 2.79
C ASN A 57 -10.49 16.86 1.44
N GLY A 58 -11.57 16.17 1.03
CA GLY A 58 -12.28 16.41 -0.23
C GLY A 58 -11.52 15.93 -1.48
N LYS A 59 -10.45 15.14 -1.31
CA LYS A 59 -9.69 14.48 -2.37
C LYS A 59 -9.89 12.98 -2.32
N ASN A 60 -9.91 12.36 -3.49
CA ASN A 60 -9.99 10.92 -3.68
C ASN A 60 -8.63 10.39 -4.11
N ILE A 61 -8.08 9.47 -3.35
CA ILE A 61 -6.76 8.90 -3.58
C ILE A 61 -6.93 7.38 -3.75
N LEU A 62 -6.37 6.82 -4.82
CA LEU A 62 -6.33 5.38 -5.03
C LEU A 62 -4.92 4.86 -4.70
N LEU A 63 -4.84 3.89 -3.80
CA LEU A 63 -3.63 3.12 -3.55
C LEU A 63 -3.76 1.77 -4.22
N ASP A 64 -2.89 1.48 -5.19
CA ASP A 64 -2.83 0.27 -5.99
C ASP A 64 -4.10 -0.03 -6.83
N THR A 65 -3.95 -0.93 -7.80
CA THR A 65 -5.03 -1.29 -8.74
C THR A 65 -5.40 -2.77 -8.71
N GLY A 66 -4.73 -3.59 -7.85
CA GLY A 66 -4.93 -5.04 -7.84
C GLY A 66 -4.33 -5.76 -9.05
N ALA A 67 -4.69 -7.04 -9.20
CA ALA A 67 -4.19 -7.93 -10.25
C ALA A 67 -5.12 -7.98 -11.49
N SER A 68 -6.33 -7.40 -11.42
CA SER A 68 -7.28 -7.40 -12.52
C SER A 68 -8.24 -6.18 -12.45
N ASP A 69 -9.12 -6.04 -13.45
CA ASP A 69 -10.18 -5.03 -13.47
C ASP A 69 -11.22 -5.17 -12.34
N LEU A 70 -11.02 -6.11 -11.44
CA LEU A 70 -11.92 -6.39 -10.32
C LEU A 70 -12.01 -5.17 -9.36
N PHE A 71 -10.92 -4.41 -9.18
CA PHE A 71 -10.94 -3.20 -8.36
C PHE A 71 -11.99 -2.19 -8.85
N ALA A 72 -12.10 -1.98 -10.15
CA ALA A 72 -13.08 -1.07 -10.74
C ALA A 72 -14.51 -1.61 -10.61
N LYS A 73 -14.71 -2.92 -10.78
CA LYS A 73 -16.01 -3.60 -10.59
C LYS A 73 -16.48 -3.52 -9.14
N ASN A 74 -15.55 -3.71 -8.18
CA ASN A 74 -15.86 -3.58 -6.77
C ASN A 74 -16.08 -2.12 -6.37
N ALA A 75 -15.33 -1.16 -6.95
CA ALA A 75 -15.57 0.27 -6.77
C ALA A 75 -17.00 0.65 -7.16
N GLN A 76 -17.46 0.22 -8.33
CA GLN A 76 -18.85 0.46 -8.78
C GLN A 76 -19.89 -0.09 -7.79
N LYS A 77 -19.69 -1.32 -7.27
CA LYS A 77 -20.61 -1.91 -6.28
C LYS A 77 -20.61 -1.17 -4.94
N LEU A 78 -19.48 -0.51 -4.62
CA LEU A 78 -19.30 0.28 -3.39
C LEU A 78 -19.63 1.77 -3.61
N GLU A 79 -20.18 2.12 -4.77
CA GLU A 79 -20.54 3.49 -5.15
C GLU A 79 -19.32 4.44 -5.10
N LYS A 80 -18.13 3.92 -5.47
CA LYS A 80 -16.90 4.70 -5.63
C LYS A 80 -16.60 4.88 -7.12
N SER A 81 -16.34 6.13 -7.52
CA SER A 81 -16.01 6.48 -8.90
C SER A 81 -14.50 6.51 -9.09
N ILE A 82 -13.99 5.65 -9.98
CA ILE A 82 -12.56 5.67 -10.36
C ILE A 82 -12.28 6.93 -11.20
N GLU A 83 -13.23 7.41 -11.97
CA GLU A 83 -13.10 8.65 -12.74
C GLU A 83 -12.88 9.88 -11.85
N SER A 84 -13.37 9.84 -10.60
CA SER A 84 -13.25 10.95 -9.65
C SER A 84 -11.98 10.87 -8.77
N VAL A 85 -11.09 9.92 -9.01
CA VAL A 85 -9.79 9.86 -8.31
C VAL A 85 -8.96 11.06 -8.71
N ASP A 86 -8.47 11.82 -7.73
CA ASP A 86 -7.57 12.97 -7.94
C ASP A 86 -6.10 12.56 -8.05
N TYR A 87 -5.69 11.52 -7.32
CA TYR A 87 -4.32 11.03 -7.24
C TYR A 87 -4.30 9.51 -7.11
N ALA A 88 -3.44 8.85 -7.87
CA ALA A 88 -3.19 7.42 -7.71
C ALA A 88 -1.74 7.17 -7.25
N VAL A 89 -1.53 6.16 -6.44
CA VAL A 89 -0.25 5.80 -5.85
C VAL A 89 -0.01 4.31 -6.03
N LEU A 90 1.17 3.93 -6.48
CA LEU A 90 1.63 2.56 -6.44
C LEU A 90 2.44 2.34 -5.17
N SER A 91 2.05 1.36 -4.37
CA SER A 91 2.80 0.98 -3.17
C SER A 91 4.15 0.36 -3.51
N HIS A 92 4.20 -0.52 -4.51
CA HIS A 92 5.40 -1.21 -4.97
C HIS A 92 5.18 -1.89 -6.34
N ALA A 93 6.28 -2.27 -7.01
CA ALA A 93 6.28 -2.71 -8.41
C ALA A 93 5.96 -4.21 -8.58
N HIS A 94 4.96 -4.77 -7.88
CA HIS A 94 4.50 -6.14 -8.10
C HIS A 94 3.14 -6.19 -8.82
N TYR A 95 2.94 -7.26 -9.61
CA TYR A 95 1.81 -7.45 -10.53
C TYR A 95 0.45 -7.38 -9.82
N ASP A 96 0.35 -7.96 -8.63
CA ASP A 96 -0.87 -8.05 -7.83
C ASP A 96 -1.31 -6.70 -7.22
N HIS A 97 -0.53 -5.64 -7.46
CA HIS A 97 -0.83 -4.26 -7.10
C HIS A 97 -0.92 -3.34 -8.31
N SER A 98 -0.44 -3.77 -9.48
CA SER A 98 -0.23 -2.92 -10.64
C SER A 98 -0.84 -3.41 -11.95
N ASP A 99 -1.27 -4.68 -12.07
CA ASP A 99 -1.70 -5.25 -13.35
C ASP A 99 -2.91 -4.53 -13.97
N SER A 100 -3.67 -3.79 -13.16
CA SER A 100 -4.79 -2.99 -13.66
C SER A 100 -4.52 -1.48 -13.79
N MET A 101 -3.27 -1.04 -13.80
CA MET A 101 -2.93 0.36 -14.07
C MET A 101 -3.49 0.85 -15.42
N ALA A 102 -3.44 0.02 -16.48
CA ALA A 102 -4.02 0.39 -17.77
C ALA A 102 -5.54 0.60 -17.67
N THR A 103 -6.25 -0.25 -16.90
CA THR A 103 -7.69 -0.05 -16.64
C THR A 103 -7.95 1.24 -15.91
N PHE A 104 -7.11 1.58 -14.90
CA PHE A 104 -7.21 2.87 -14.22
C PHE A 104 -7.05 4.04 -15.19
N PHE A 105 -6.02 4.05 -16.03
CA PHE A 105 -5.77 5.13 -16.98
C PHE A 105 -6.88 5.27 -18.04
N ASN A 106 -7.53 4.17 -18.41
CA ASN A 106 -8.67 4.19 -19.34
C ASN A 106 -9.95 4.76 -18.69
N LEU A 107 -10.13 4.58 -17.37
CA LEU A 107 -11.30 5.07 -16.65
C LEU A 107 -11.11 6.49 -16.11
N ASN A 108 -9.87 6.88 -15.84
CA ASN A 108 -9.51 8.19 -15.31
C ASN A 108 -8.55 8.87 -16.28
N ASP A 109 -8.90 10.03 -16.79
CA ASP A 109 -8.15 10.75 -17.83
C ASP A 109 -7.23 11.86 -17.31
N HIS A 110 -7.25 12.14 -16.00
CA HIS A 110 -6.57 13.32 -15.45
C HIS A 110 -5.63 13.05 -14.27
N ALA A 111 -5.94 12.08 -13.40
CA ALA A 111 -5.16 11.89 -12.18
C ALA A 111 -3.72 11.40 -12.46
N PRO A 112 -2.70 12.03 -11.89
CA PRO A 112 -1.34 11.49 -11.93
C PRO A 112 -1.24 10.21 -11.10
N PHE A 113 -0.33 9.32 -11.53
CA PHE A 113 0.00 8.08 -10.83
C PHE A 113 1.42 8.18 -10.27
N PHE A 114 1.55 8.18 -8.95
CA PHE A 114 2.83 8.32 -8.25
C PHE A 114 3.51 6.98 -8.03
N LEU A 115 4.73 6.84 -8.52
CA LEU A 115 5.59 5.68 -8.35
C LEU A 115 6.90 6.10 -7.67
N ARG A 116 7.54 5.16 -6.97
CA ARG A 116 8.94 5.36 -6.54
C ARG A 116 9.88 5.34 -7.75
N GLU A 117 10.97 6.12 -7.69
CA GLU A 117 12.02 6.14 -8.70
C GLU A 117 12.62 4.74 -8.98
N GLY A 118 12.63 3.87 -7.96
CA GLY A 118 13.04 2.46 -8.09
C GLY A 118 12.09 1.56 -8.88
N CYS A 119 10.86 2.02 -9.21
CA CYS A 119 9.90 1.23 -9.97
C CYS A 119 10.35 1.03 -11.42
N GLN A 120 10.56 -0.22 -11.79
CA GLN A 120 10.91 -0.65 -13.13
C GLN A 120 10.20 -1.95 -13.49
N GLU A 121 10.10 -2.26 -14.78
CA GLU A 121 9.52 -3.52 -15.26
C GLU A 121 10.52 -4.69 -15.15
N ASN A 122 11.08 -4.93 -13.96
CA ASN A 122 12.21 -5.82 -13.75
C ASN A 122 12.15 -6.72 -12.51
N CYS A 123 10.98 -6.83 -11.84
CA CYS A 123 10.81 -7.67 -10.66
C CYS A 123 10.51 -9.13 -11.01
N TYR A 124 11.11 -10.05 -10.29
CA TYR A 124 11.00 -11.50 -10.51
C TYR A 124 10.99 -12.27 -9.18
N ALA A 125 10.26 -13.39 -9.13
CA ALA A 125 10.37 -14.38 -8.08
C ALA A 125 11.06 -15.64 -8.62
N LYS A 126 12.00 -16.21 -7.86
CA LYS A 126 12.64 -17.46 -8.23
C LYS A 126 11.88 -18.64 -7.64
N LYS A 127 11.46 -19.56 -8.51
CA LYS A 127 10.91 -20.87 -8.11
C LYS A 127 11.76 -21.96 -8.76
N TRP A 128 12.45 -22.73 -7.93
CA TRP A 128 13.41 -23.76 -8.37
C TRP A 128 14.57 -23.12 -9.16
N ILE A 129 14.66 -23.44 -10.46
CA ILE A 129 15.69 -22.89 -11.36
C ILE A 129 15.18 -21.75 -12.26
N PHE A 130 13.86 -21.47 -12.21
CA PHE A 130 13.23 -20.48 -13.09
C PHE A 130 12.96 -19.17 -12.35
N HIS A 131 13.14 -18.05 -13.06
CA HIS A 131 12.70 -16.73 -12.60
C HIS A 131 11.38 -16.40 -13.31
N LYS A 132 10.30 -16.33 -12.51
CA LYS A 132 8.98 -15.90 -12.99
C LYS A 132 8.90 -14.37 -12.85
N TYR A 133 8.47 -13.69 -13.90
CA TYR A 133 8.17 -12.27 -13.83
C TYR A 133 6.99 -12.02 -12.91
N ILE A 134 7.16 -11.06 -11.99
CA ILE A 134 6.15 -10.62 -11.02
C ILE A 134 6.05 -9.10 -10.95
N GLY A 135 6.64 -8.39 -11.91
CA GLY A 135 6.71 -6.94 -11.92
C GLY A 135 5.50 -6.26 -12.58
N LEU A 136 5.66 -4.98 -12.85
CA LEU A 136 4.68 -4.13 -13.53
C LEU A 136 4.26 -4.70 -14.88
N PRO A 137 3.04 -4.41 -15.37
CA PRO A 137 2.67 -4.73 -16.75
C PRO A 137 3.70 -4.18 -17.73
N LYS A 138 4.06 -4.99 -18.73
CA LYS A 138 5.04 -4.56 -19.72
C LYS A 138 4.56 -3.36 -20.51
N HIS A 139 5.46 -2.42 -20.73
CA HIS A 139 5.24 -1.15 -21.44
C HIS A 139 4.37 -0.13 -20.70
N ILE A 140 3.84 -0.43 -19.50
CA ILE A 140 2.98 0.49 -18.76
C ILE A 140 3.70 1.83 -18.48
N LEU A 141 5.00 1.77 -18.16
CA LEU A 141 5.79 2.95 -17.85
C LEU A 141 6.06 3.84 -19.09
N THR A 142 6.04 3.27 -20.26
CA THR A 142 6.23 4.01 -21.54
C THR A 142 4.91 4.51 -22.11
N ASP A 143 3.88 3.68 -22.08
CA ASP A 143 2.58 3.98 -22.70
C ASP A 143 1.84 5.11 -21.95
N TYR A 144 2.04 5.21 -20.64
CA TYR A 144 1.41 6.23 -19.79
C TYR A 144 2.39 7.19 -19.11
N ARG A 145 3.58 7.36 -19.67
CA ARG A 145 4.66 8.19 -19.10
C ARG A 145 4.22 9.61 -18.72
N ASP A 146 3.32 10.20 -19.47
CA ASP A 146 2.86 11.57 -19.26
C ASP A 146 1.90 11.70 -18.04
N ARG A 147 1.44 10.56 -17.52
CA ARG A 147 0.57 10.43 -16.35
C ARG A 147 1.31 9.87 -15.12
N ILE A 148 2.54 9.42 -15.28
CA ILE A 148 3.36 8.83 -14.22
C ILE A 148 4.29 9.88 -13.66
N ILE A 149 4.25 10.03 -12.34
CA ILE A 149 5.17 10.90 -11.59
C ILE A 149 6.05 10.02 -10.72
N TYR A 150 7.36 10.09 -10.96
CA TYR A 150 8.35 9.43 -10.09
C TYR A 150 8.69 10.30 -8.90
N THR A 151 8.74 9.70 -7.72
CA THR A 151 9.09 10.38 -6.48
C THR A 151 10.40 9.86 -5.91
N ASP A 152 11.24 10.77 -5.44
CA ASP A 152 12.46 10.49 -4.70
C ASP A 152 12.37 11.07 -3.27
N GLY A 153 13.07 10.45 -2.32
CA GLY A 153 13.03 10.86 -0.91
C GLY A 153 11.61 10.87 -0.31
N ASP A 154 11.43 11.64 0.75
CA ASP A 154 10.13 11.91 1.34
C ASP A 154 9.41 12.95 0.47
N TYR A 155 8.18 12.65 0.06
CA TYR A 155 7.45 13.48 -0.89
C TYR A 155 6.03 13.81 -0.38
N GLU A 156 5.62 15.07 -0.40
CA GLU A 156 4.27 15.50 -0.05
C GLU A 156 3.44 15.69 -1.34
N ILE A 157 2.41 14.85 -1.53
CA ILE A 157 1.50 14.93 -2.70
C ILE A 157 0.60 16.16 -2.58
N ILE A 158 -0.02 16.31 -1.43
CA ILE A 158 -0.87 17.44 -1.04
C ILE A 158 -0.69 17.67 0.47
N PRO A 159 -1.07 18.82 1.01
CA PRO A 159 -0.90 19.09 2.43
C PRO A 159 -1.43 17.99 3.34
N GLY A 160 -0.53 17.33 4.08
CA GLY A 160 -0.83 16.24 4.99
C GLY A 160 -0.88 14.84 4.38
N VAL A 161 -0.49 14.66 3.12
CA VAL A 161 -0.40 13.34 2.45
C VAL A 161 1.00 13.14 1.89
N TYR A 162 1.70 12.13 2.39
CA TYR A 162 3.11 11.90 2.13
C TYR A 162 3.37 10.52 1.53
N LEU A 163 4.39 10.43 0.68
CA LEU A 163 5.01 9.19 0.23
C LEU A 163 6.36 9.05 0.92
N ILE A 164 6.52 7.99 1.70
CA ILE A 164 7.72 7.72 2.49
C ILE A 164 8.38 6.44 2.00
N PRO A 165 9.64 6.51 1.51
CA PRO A 165 10.39 5.34 1.07
C PRO A 165 10.90 4.54 2.26
N HIS A 166 11.37 3.33 2.00
CA HIS A 166 12.17 2.58 2.96
C HIS A 166 13.48 3.31 3.29
N LYS A 167 13.80 3.32 4.58
CA LYS A 167 15.06 3.82 5.15
C LYS A 167 15.83 2.72 5.89
N THR A 168 15.22 1.53 6.01
CA THR A 168 15.81 0.36 6.64
C THR A 168 16.96 -0.17 5.78
N PRO A 169 18.17 -0.36 6.35
CA PRO A 169 19.30 -0.88 5.61
C PRO A 169 19.15 -2.38 5.32
N ASN A 170 19.89 -2.86 4.30
CA ASN A 170 20.05 -4.28 3.99
C ASN A 170 18.77 -5.03 3.59
N LEU A 171 17.78 -4.38 3.03
CA LEU A 171 16.55 -5.02 2.54
C LEU A 171 16.81 -6.09 1.47
N LYS A 172 17.96 -6.08 0.79
CA LYS A 172 18.42 -7.19 -0.07
C LYS A 172 18.44 -8.55 0.64
N MET A 173 18.60 -8.58 1.97
CA MET A 173 18.51 -9.82 2.74
C MET A 173 17.07 -10.35 2.82
N VAL A 174 16.08 -9.46 2.78
CA VAL A 174 14.66 -9.84 2.66
C VAL A 174 14.43 -10.43 1.26
N GLY A 175 14.85 -9.74 0.20
CA GLY A 175 14.74 -10.26 -1.18
C GLY A 175 15.40 -11.64 -1.32
N LYS A 176 16.58 -11.84 -0.71
CA LYS A 176 17.25 -13.15 -0.67
C LYS A 176 16.39 -14.23 0.02
N ARG A 177 15.85 -13.91 1.20
CA ARG A 177 15.02 -14.85 1.98
C ARG A 177 13.73 -15.21 1.25
N GLU A 178 13.07 -14.22 0.64
CA GLU A 178 11.81 -14.39 -0.09
C GLU A 178 12.02 -14.87 -1.54
N SER A 179 13.29 -15.10 -1.96
CA SER A 179 13.64 -15.47 -3.34
C SER A 179 13.11 -14.48 -4.39
N MET A 180 13.15 -13.19 -4.05
CA MET A 180 12.78 -12.08 -4.93
C MET A 180 14.01 -11.43 -5.54
N TYR A 181 13.93 -11.12 -6.83
CA TYR A 181 15.03 -10.62 -7.63
C TYR A 181 14.59 -9.47 -8.53
N ARG A 182 15.56 -8.61 -8.84
CA ARG A 182 15.48 -7.68 -9.95
C ARG A 182 16.48 -8.08 -11.04
N LYS A 183 16.14 -7.79 -12.29
CA LYS A 183 17.05 -8.00 -13.42
C LYS A 183 17.63 -6.64 -13.86
N GLU A 184 18.92 -6.43 -13.59
CA GLU A 184 19.63 -5.20 -13.95
C GLU A 184 20.81 -5.55 -14.86
N HIS A 185 20.94 -4.88 -16.00
CA HIS A 185 22.04 -5.09 -16.98
C HIS A 185 22.33 -6.60 -17.26
N HIS A 186 21.24 -7.39 -17.46
CA HIS A 186 21.29 -8.84 -17.64
C HIS A 186 21.76 -9.68 -16.44
N ARG A 187 21.92 -9.07 -15.26
CA ARG A 187 22.29 -9.77 -14.02
C ARG A 187 21.08 -9.90 -13.08
N TRP A 188 21.04 -11.02 -12.37
CA TRP A 188 20.09 -11.24 -11.29
C TRP A 188 20.67 -10.68 -10.00
N ILE A 189 19.98 -9.73 -9.38
CA ILE A 189 20.30 -9.20 -8.06
C ILE A 189 19.12 -9.45 -7.13
N TYR A 190 19.37 -9.62 -5.85
CA TYR A 190 18.28 -9.70 -4.89
C TYR A 190 17.54 -8.37 -4.81
N ASP A 191 16.22 -8.44 -4.72
CA ASP A 191 15.40 -7.26 -4.56
C ASP A 191 15.72 -6.55 -3.24
N ASP A 192 15.86 -5.25 -3.29
CA ASP A 192 16.08 -4.39 -2.13
C ASP A 192 14.85 -3.54 -1.81
N PHE A 193 13.75 -3.80 -2.51
CA PHE A 193 12.46 -3.10 -2.36
C PHE A 193 12.57 -1.58 -2.43
N SER A 194 13.58 -1.05 -3.14
CA SER A 194 13.70 0.39 -3.40
C SER A 194 12.53 0.98 -4.20
N HIS A 195 11.70 0.12 -4.77
CA HIS A 195 10.45 0.46 -5.44
C HIS A 195 9.24 0.51 -4.49
N GLU A 196 9.37 0.16 -3.19
CA GLU A 196 8.28 0.21 -2.22
C GLU A 196 8.24 1.55 -1.49
N GLN A 197 7.02 2.04 -1.24
CA GLN A 197 6.74 3.25 -0.48
C GLN A 197 5.48 3.12 0.36
N SER A 198 5.43 3.87 1.46
CA SER A 198 4.26 4.01 2.30
C SER A 198 3.50 5.30 1.97
N LEU A 199 2.18 5.23 1.86
CA LEU A 199 1.29 6.38 1.76
C LEU A 199 0.85 6.77 3.17
N VAL A 200 1.19 7.99 3.62
CA VAL A 200 1.01 8.45 5.00
C VAL A 200 0.08 9.65 5.04
N PHE A 201 -0.91 9.60 5.91
CA PHE A 201 -1.87 10.68 6.12
C PHE A 201 -1.71 11.30 7.50
N ARG A 202 -1.66 12.64 7.56
CA ARG A 202 -1.73 13.39 8.81
C ARG A 202 -3.18 13.52 9.24
N THR A 203 -3.54 12.98 10.40
CA THR A 203 -4.89 13.05 10.95
C THR A 203 -4.90 13.69 12.33
N GLN A 204 -6.08 13.99 12.88
CA GLN A 204 -6.21 14.48 14.26
C GLN A 204 -5.70 13.49 15.30
N LYS A 205 -5.69 12.20 15.01
CA LYS A 205 -5.22 11.15 15.92
C LYS A 205 -3.71 10.91 15.83
N GLY A 206 -3.06 11.47 14.81
CA GLY A 206 -1.68 11.25 14.44
C GLY A 206 -1.56 10.74 13.01
N LEU A 207 -0.43 10.20 12.66
CA LEU A 207 -0.14 9.68 11.33
C LEU A 207 -0.78 8.32 11.12
N VAL A 208 -1.40 8.12 9.97
CA VAL A 208 -1.96 6.84 9.51
C VAL A 208 -1.21 6.40 8.27
N ILE A 209 -0.63 5.21 8.32
CA ILE A 209 0.18 4.62 7.27
C ILE A 209 -0.68 3.64 6.47
N PHE A 210 -0.58 3.69 5.15
CA PHE A 210 -1.04 2.66 4.24
C PHE A 210 0.18 2.06 3.53
N ASN A 211 0.34 0.75 3.63
CA ASN A 211 1.38 0.01 2.90
C ASN A 211 0.85 -1.37 2.52
N SER A 212 0.91 -1.71 1.25
CA SER A 212 0.15 -2.84 0.74
C SER A 212 0.75 -4.21 1.04
N CYS A 213 2.08 -4.34 1.13
CA CYS A 213 2.74 -5.62 1.39
C CYS A 213 3.72 -5.60 2.58
N CYS A 214 4.24 -4.44 2.93
CA CYS A 214 5.21 -4.28 4.01
C CYS A 214 6.45 -5.19 3.86
N HIS A 215 7.03 -5.29 2.63
CA HIS A 215 8.21 -6.13 2.39
C HIS A 215 9.41 -5.73 3.26
N GLY A 216 9.55 -4.44 3.58
CA GLY A 216 10.55 -3.92 4.52
C GLY A 216 10.33 -4.33 5.98
N GLY A 217 9.17 -4.92 6.28
CA GLY A 217 8.73 -5.30 7.62
C GLY A 217 7.89 -4.21 8.29
N VAL A 218 6.74 -4.62 8.84
CA VAL A 218 5.72 -3.71 9.40
C VAL A 218 6.29 -2.79 10.47
N ALA A 219 7.02 -3.35 11.44
CA ALA A 219 7.62 -2.57 12.53
C ALA A 219 8.67 -1.58 12.02
N ASN A 220 9.46 -1.96 11.01
CA ASN A 220 10.43 -1.06 10.38
C ASN A 220 9.73 0.12 9.72
N ILE A 221 8.66 -0.12 8.95
CA ILE A 221 7.87 0.93 8.30
C ILE A 221 7.27 1.90 9.33
N ILE A 222 6.72 1.40 10.44
CA ILE A 222 6.20 2.24 11.51
C ILE A 222 7.32 3.12 12.08
N ASN A 223 8.48 2.56 12.35
CA ASN A 223 9.63 3.28 12.89
C ASN A 223 10.22 4.30 11.90
N GLU A 224 10.28 3.97 10.59
CA GLU A 224 10.72 4.86 9.51
C GLU A 224 9.84 6.11 9.44
N VAL A 225 8.52 5.92 9.47
CA VAL A 225 7.56 7.04 9.48
C VAL A 225 7.69 7.85 10.78
N GLY A 226 7.79 7.19 11.94
CA GLY A 226 8.01 7.87 13.22
C GLY A 226 9.30 8.70 13.25
N ALA A 227 10.38 8.18 12.67
CA ALA A 227 11.66 8.90 12.56
C ALA A 227 11.58 10.08 11.57
N THR A 228 10.77 9.97 10.52
CA THR A 228 10.53 11.06 9.57
C THR A 228 9.75 12.21 10.21
N PHE A 229 8.81 11.90 11.11
CA PHE A 229 7.95 12.85 11.78
C PHE A 229 8.10 12.79 13.32
N PRO A 230 9.24 13.19 13.87
CA PRO A 230 9.59 12.90 15.29
C PRO A 230 8.69 13.64 16.30
N THR A 231 7.95 14.66 15.88
CA THR A 231 7.01 15.42 16.74
C THR A 231 5.57 14.89 16.62
N GLU A 232 5.31 13.89 15.77
CA GLU A 232 3.98 13.39 15.51
C GLU A 232 3.88 11.91 15.92
N LYS A 233 2.75 11.53 16.50
CA LYS A 233 2.49 10.13 16.84
C LYS A 233 2.07 9.34 15.60
N VAL A 234 2.69 8.18 15.36
CA VAL A 234 2.14 7.20 14.43
C VAL A 234 0.93 6.54 15.11
N TYR A 235 -0.26 6.82 14.60
CA TYR A 235 -1.50 6.31 15.17
C TYR A 235 -1.83 4.90 14.69
N GLY A 236 -1.69 4.64 13.38
CA GLY A 236 -2.10 3.37 12.82
C GLY A 236 -1.40 3.01 11.51
N ILE A 237 -1.49 1.70 11.19
CA ILE A 237 -1.08 1.14 9.90
C ILE A 237 -2.19 0.26 9.35
N ILE A 238 -2.44 0.37 8.04
CA ILE A 238 -3.44 -0.37 7.28
C ILE A 238 -2.78 -0.98 6.06
N GLY A 239 -3.00 -2.27 5.81
CA GLY A 239 -2.51 -2.93 4.61
C GLY A 239 -2.18 -4.40 4.79
N GLY A 240 -1.42 -4.96 3.85
CA GLY A 240 -0.94 -6.33 3.89
C GLY A 240 0.41 -6.44 4.59
N PHE A 241 0.63 -7.54 5.30
CA PHE A 241 1.84 -7.74 6.10
C PHE A 241 2.72 -8.89 5.60
N HIS A 242 2.43 -9.41 4.43
CA HIS A 242 3.18 -10.47 3.76
C HIS A 242 3.48 -11.69 4.67
N LEU A 243 2.46 -12.13 5.44
CA LEU A 243 2.61 -13.19 6.44
C LEU A 243 2.07 -14.56 6.00
N PHE A 244 1.54 -14.69 4.79
CA PHE A 244 0.82 -15.87 4.31
C PHE A 244 1.64 -17.17 4.33
N ASN A 245 2.98 -17.09 4.25
CA ASN A 245 3.90 -18.23 4.21
C ASN A 245 4.77 -18.32 5.48
N LYS A 246 4.43 -17.61 6.55
CA LYS A 246 5.19 -17.57 7.79
C LYS A 246 4.68 -18.62 8.78
N SER A 247 5.60 -19.16 9.58
CA SER A 247 5.27 -20.03 10.70
C SER A 247 4.55 -19.24 11.80
N GLU A 248 3.86 -19.96 12.68
CA GLU A 248 3.19 -19.35 13.84
C GLU A 248 4.16 -18.57 14.74
N GLU A 249 5.38 -19.06 14.90
CA GLU A 249 6.42 -18.39 15.68
C GLU A 249 6.87 -17.09 15.02
N GLU A 250 7.11 -17.08 13.69
CA GLU A 250 7.43 -15.87 12.95
C GLU A 250 6.31 -14.84 13.04
N ILE A 251 5.05 -15.27 12.92
CA ILE A 251 3.88 -14.37 13.07
C ILE A 251 3.83 -13.79 14.49
N LYS A 252 4.04 -14.58 15.54
CA LYS A 252 4.11 -14.10 16.93
C LYS A 252 5.21 -13.06 17.13
N ASN A 253 6.38 -13.29 16.52
CA ASN A 253 7.49 -12.35 16.57
C ASN A 253 7.13 -11.02 15.87
N VAL A 254 6.51 -11.06 14.69
CA VAL A 254 6.06 -9.84 14.00
C VAL A 254 5.03 -9.09 14.84
N ILE A 255 4.04 -9.78 15.42
CA ILE A 255 3.04 -9.17 16.31
C ILE A 255 3.71 -8.49 17.51
N GLN A 256 4.73 -9.13 18.11
CA GLN A 256 5.46 -8.53 19.22
C GLN A 256 6.23 -7.28 18.78
N GLN A 257 6.94 -7.34 17.66
CA GLN A 257 7.64 -6.18 17.10
C GLN A 257 6.68 -5.00 16.82
N ILE A 258 5.48 -5.28 16.29
CA ILE A 258 4.44 -4.25 16.07
C ILE A 258 4.01 -3.64 17.42
N LYS A 259 3.76 -4.46 18.43
CA LYS A 259 3.41 -3.97 19.79
C LYS A 259 4.48 -3.07 20.39
N ASP A 260 5.75 -3.44 20.19
CA ASP A 260 6.91 -2.71 20.73
C ASP A 260 7.06 -1.31 20.09
N THR A 261 6.48 -1.06 18.91
CA THR A 261 6.41 0.28 18.31
C THR A 261 5.47 1.23 19.05
N GLY A 262 4.58 0.71 19.90
CA GLY A 262 3.55 1.49 20.58
C GLY A 262 2.43 1.98 19.67
N ILE A 263 2.30 1.44 18.45
CA ILE A 263 1.21 1.78 17.52
C ILE A 263 -0.15 1.44 18.11
N HIS A 264 -1.15 2.26 17.81
CA HIS A 264 -2.47 2.17 18.44
C HIS A 264 -3.47 1.36 17.60
N TYR A 265 -3.34 1.39 16.28
CA TYR A 265 -4.27 0.76 15.36
C TYR A 265 -3.54 -0.02 14.26
N VAL A 266 -3.98 -1.25 14.01
CA VAL A 266 -3.45 -2.14 12.97
C VAL A 266 -4.61 -2.82 12.26
N CYS A 267 -4.64 -2.78 10.93
CA CYS A 267 -5.68 -3.39 10.12
C CYS A 267 -5.10 -4.00 8.85
#